data_100d6aa11eab4c90480094e2e7adb137
#
_entry.id   100d6aa11eab4c90480094e2e7adb137
#
_cell.length_a   1.000
_cell.length_b   1.000
_cell.length_c   1.000
_cell.angle_alpha   90.00
_cell.angle_beta   90.00
_cell.angle_gamma   90.00
#
_symmetry.space_group_name_H-M   'P 1'
#
loop_
_entity.id
_entity.type
_entity.pdbx_description
1 polymer ?
#
loop_
_entity_poly.entity_id
_entity_poly.type
_entity_poly.pdbx_seq_one_letter_code
_entity_poly.pdbx_strand_id
1 'polypeptide(L)'
;KVGFKEANFIDTKMSGKRLTFLKKRIIRFYENRGHPFAQVQLDSISLNENRLSATLNLEKNQQFIIDSLVIKGNARIKSKYLQNYLGIKVKSLYNESRVKPITTRLKEIPFVNETKTPEVVFGDGKANLYVYLDKKRASQFDGILGVLPSSENPGKVLVTGELSIKLLSAFKRGELIDLSWRKMQARTQNLNIHLAYPFLFNTSFGLDGTFELYKRDTLYLNLNGVIGVQYHLIGNDHIKVFADIRSTNVLATSTLSSTSTLNPDNVDSKTQLYGFGYKMQRLDYRLNPRKGFDLYAEASAGNKKILPDAAVEIARYAGLKINSFQLSAILKASYFIPIPNRSTIKISANGGYMRSDNLFESEAFRIGGLKTLRGFDEESIYATLLGIGTIEYRFLLDPNSYLFAFFD
;
A
#
# COMPACT_ATOMS: atom_id res chain seq x y z
N LYS A 1 6.37 -29.13 -16.86
CA LYS A 1 5.07 -29.61 -17.35
C LYS A 1 4.17 -28.41 -17.61
N VAL A 2 3.70 -28.23 -18.85
CA VAL A 2 2.89 -27.06 -19.29
C VAL A 2 1.50 -27.05 -18.63
N GLY A 3 1.18 -28.04 -17.79
CA GLY A 3 -0.18 -28.25 -17.28
C GLY A 3 -1.17 -28.68 -18.39
N PHE A 4 -0.65 -29.19 -19.46
CA PHE A 4 -1.38 -29.76 -20.58
C PHE A 4 -1.63 -31.26 -20.31
N LYS A 5 -2.88 -31.65 -20.33
CA LYS A 5 -3.29 -33.06 -20.36
C LYS A 5 -3.85 -33.29 -21.74
N GLU A 6 -3.18 -34.11 -22.53
CA GLU A 6 -3.55 -34.48 -23.90
C GLU A 6 -5.02 -34.93 -23.97
N ALA A 7 -5.45 -35.74 -23.00
CA ALA A 7 -6.83 -36.21 -22.86
C ALA A 7 -7.89 -35.08 -22.83
N ASN A 8 -7.53 -33.83 -22.49
CA ASN A 8 -8.50 -32.72 -22.51
C ASN A 8 -8.78 -32.18 -23.91
N PHE A 9 -8.09 -32.69 -24.94
CA PHE A 9 -8.17 -32.20 -26.32
C PHE A 9 -8.54 -33.31 -27.31
N ILE A 10 -8.48 -34.59 -26.91
CA ILE A 10 -8.91 -35.72 -27.70
C ILE A 10 -10.43 -35.77 -27.62
N ASP A 11 -11.07 -35.96 -28.76
CA ASP A 11 -12.55 -36.12 -28.96
C ASP A 11 -13.38 -34.97 -28.32
N THR A 12 -12.82 -33.76 -28.26
CA THR A 12 -13.54 -32.59 -27.75
C THR A 12 -13.84 -31.59 -28.86
N LYS A 13 -14.97 -30.84 -28.73
CA LYS A 13 -15.25 -29.74 -29.66
C LYS A 13 -14.11 -28.72 -29.69
N MET A 14 -13.43 -28.61 -30.84
CA MET A 14 -12.36 -27.64 -31.04
C MET A 14 -12.93 -26.39 -31.71
N SER A 15 -12.64 -25.24 -31.12
CA SER A 15 -12.90 -23.93 -31.72
C SER A 15 -11.59 -23.20 -31.97
N GLY A 16 -11.56 -22.28 -32.95
CA GLY A 16 -10.38 -21.42 -33.20
C GLY A 16 -9.92 -20.66 -31.96
N LYS A 17 -10.83 -20.22 -31.10
CA LYS A 17 -10.53 -19.55 -29.82
C LYS A 17 -9.80 -20.50 -28.86
N ARG A 18 -10.25 -21.77 -28.76
CA ARG A 18 -9.65 -22.78 -27.88
C ARG A 18 -8.24 -23.15 -28.36
N LEU A 19 -8.04 -23.30 -29.66
CA LEU A 19 -6.75 -23.57 -30.27
C LEU A 19 -5.77 -22.40 -30.05
N THR A 20 -6.23 -21.19 -30.30
CA THR A 20 -5.42 -19.97 -30.04
C THR A 20 -5.02 -19.84 -28.57
N PHE A 21 -5.94 -20.15 -27.65
CA PHE A 21 -5.64 -20.17 -26.21
C PHE A 21 -4.58 -21.20 -25.86
N LEU A 22 -4.68 -22.42 -26.43
CA LEU A 22 -3.70 -23.48 -26.24
C LEU A 22 -2.30 -23.05 -26.74
N LYS A 23 -2.21 -22.59 -27.98
CA LYS A 23 -0.93 -22.10 -28.56
C LYS A 23 -0.32 -20.98 -27.70
N LYS A 24 -1.10 -19.98 -27.32
CA LYS A 24 -0.64 -18.88 -26.45
C LYS A 24 -0.15 -19.38 -25.09
N ARG A 25 -0.79 -20.39 -24.51
CA ARG A 25 -0.38 -20.96 -23.21
C ARG A 25 0.96 -21.68 -23.31
N ILE A 26 1.18 -22.42 -24.39
CA ILE A 26 2.45 -23.14 -24.65
C ILE A 26 3.56 -22.11 -24.90
N ILE A 27 3.35 -21.14 -25.80
CA ILE A 27 4.34 -20.08 -26.09
C ILE A 27 4.73 -19.38 -24.79
N ARG A 28 3.77 -18.88 -24.01
CA ARG A 28 4.03 -18.21 -22.73
C ARG A 28 4.84 -19.07 -21.75
N PHE A 29 4.63 -20.38 -21.75
CA PHE A 29 5.37 -21.29 -20.89
C PHE A 29 6.87 -21.29 -21.25
N TYR A 30 7.20 -21.26 -22.55
CA TYR A 30 8.60 -21.24 -23.02
C TYR A 30 9.21 -19.85 -22.98
N GLU A 31 8.47 -18.80 -23.33
CA GLU A 31 8.89 -17.39 -23.17
C GLU A 31 9.29 -17.08 -21.73
N ASN A 32 8.60 -17.65 -20.75
CA ASN A 32 8.93 -17.48 -19.33
C ASN A 32 10.12 -18.36 -18.86
N ARG A 33 10.69 -19.16 -19.73
CA ARG A 33 11.84 -20.05 -19.46
C ARG A 33 13.04 -19.78 -20.34
N GLY A 34 13.13 -18.57 -20.84
CA GLY A 34 14.27 -18.13 -21.61
C GLY A 34 14.15 -18.27 -23.11
N HIS A 35 13.00 -18.67 -23.64
CA HIS A 35 12.78 -18.83 -25.08
C HIS A 35 11.81 -17.79 -25.63
N PRO A 36 12.21 -16.51 -25.79
CA PRO A 36 11.32 -15.44 -26.24
C PRO A 36 10.79 -15.63 -27.66
N PHE A 37 11.50 -16.42 -28.47
CA PHE A 37 11.17 -16.68 -29.87
C PHE A 37 10.56 -18.07 -30.10
N ALA A 38 10.04 -18.71 -29.04
CA ALA A 38 9.37 -19.99 -29.17
C ALA A 38 8.16 -19.91 -30.12
N GLN A 39 8.03 -20.88 -31.01
CA GLN A 39 6.97 -20.96 -31.99
C GLN A 39 6.19 -22.27 -31.82
N VAL A 40 4.88 -22.19 -32.06
CA VAL A 40 3.97 -23.34 -32.02
C VAL A 40 3.12 -23.35 -33.27
N GLN A 41 3.28 -24.41 -34.05
CA GLN A 41 2.57 -24.60 -35.31
C GLN A 41 1.76 -25.92 -35.27
N LEU A 42 0.71 -25.94 -36.03
CA LEU A 42 0.00 -27.20 -36.34
C LEU A 42 0.54 -27.73 -37.65
N ASP A 43 0.92 -28.98 -37.64
CA ASP A 43 1.42 -29.72 -38.78
C ASP A 43 0.53 -30.92 -39.07
N SER A 44 0.61 -31.47 -40.29
CA SER A 44 -0.11 -32.68 -40.72
C SER A 44 -1.62 -32.57 -40.42
N ILE A 45 -2.23 -31.44 -40.78
CA ILE A 45 -3.65 -31.19 -40.53
C ILE A 45 -4.48 -32.07 -41.48
N SER A 46 -5.34 -32.92 -40.93
CA SER A 46 -6.34 -33.67 -41.65
C SER A 46 -7.72 -33.49 -41.05
N LEU A 47 -8.72 -33.42 -41.92
CA LEU A 47 -10.11 -33.28 -41.54
C LEU A 47 -10.92 -34.45 -42.12
N ASN A 48 -11.27 -35.41 -41.30
CA ASN A 48 -12.09 -36.58 -41.67
C ASN A 48 -13.37 -36.57 -40.86
N GLU A 49 -14.52 -36.68 -41.54
CA GLU A 49 -15.86 -36.81 -40.93
C GLU A 49 -16.08 -35.85 -39.74
N ASN A 50 -15.78 -34.59 -39.91
CA ASN A 50 -15.91 -33.58 -38.86
C ASN A 50 -14.92 -33.71 -37.66
N ARG A 51 -13.90 -34.55 -37.80
CA ARG A 51 -12.77 -34.69 -36.84
C ARG A 51 -11.51 -34.07 -37.40
N LEU A 52 -10.97 -33.11 -36.63
CA LEU A 52 -9.67 -32.47 -36.92
C LEU A 52 -8.57 -33.26 -36.23
N SER A 53 -7.64 -33.81 -37.01
CA SER A 53 -6.38 -34.36 -36.51
C SER A 53 -5.25 -33.49 -36.95
N ALA A 54 -4.35 -33.18 -36.04
CA ALA A 54 -3.17 -32.36 -36.30
C ALA A 54 -2.03 -32.66 -35.32
N THR A 55 -0.80 -32.58 -35.79
CA THR A 55 0.37 -32.64 -34.93
C THR A 55 0.76 -31.25 -34.48
N LEU A 56 1.01 -31.07 -33.19
CA LEU A 56 1.47 -29.80 -32.63
C LEU A 56 2.99 -29.80 -32.64
N ASN A 57 3.58 -29.00 -33.53
CA ASN A 57 5.02 -28.82 -33.63
C ASN A 57 5.46 -27.61 -32.79
N LEU A 58 6.48 -27.82 -31.94
CA LEU A 58 7.05 -26.80 -31.04
C LEU A 58 8.51 -26.58 -31.37
N GLU A 59 8.84 -25.38 -31.80
CA GLU A 59 10.23 -24.92 -31.95
C GLU A 59 10.57 -23.96 -30.80
N LYS A 60 11.51 -24.36 -29.94
CA LYS A 60 11.90 -23.55 -28.77
C LYS A 60 12.76 -22.36 -29.15
N ASN A 61 13.53 -22.50 -30.25
CA ASN A 61 14.57 -21.57 -30.65
C ASN A 61 15.61 -21.33 -29.54
N GLN A 62 16.50 -20.34 -29.73
CA GLN A 62 17.59 -20.04 -28.81
C GLN A 62 17.09 -19.62 -27.42
N GLN A 63 17.83 -20.07 -26.40
CA GLN A 63 17.59 -19.63 -25.02
C GLN A 63 18.38 -18.38 -24.71
N PHE A 64 17.75 -17.44 -23.98
CA PHE A 64 18.33 -16.15 -23.60
C PHE A 64 18.35 -15.98 -22.10
N ILE A 65 19.43 -15.33 -21.61
CA ILE A 65 19.56 -14.85 -20.24
C ILE A 65 19.52 -13.33 -20.24
N ILE A 66 18.96 -12.71 -19.18
CA ILE A 66 19.02 -11.27 -18.99
C ILE A 66 20.45 -10.91 -18.59
N ASP A 67 21.19 -10.24 -19.46
CA ASP A 67 22.58 -9.86 -19.21
C ASP A 67 22.67 -8.52 -18.46
N SER A 68 21.87 -7.54 -18.83
CA SER A 68 21.90 -6.21 -18.21
C SER A 68 20.53 -5.55 -18.16
N LEU A 69 20.35 -4.61 -17.20
CA LEU A 69 19.29 -3.60 -17.19
C LEU A 69 19.98 -2.24 -17.20
N VAL A 70 19.84 -1.52 -18.32
CA VAL A 70 20.48 -0.23 -18.57
C VAL A 70 19.45 0.87 -18.50
N ILE A 71 19.71 1.88 -17.66
CA ILE A 71 18.88 3.07 -17.53
C ILE A 71 19.47 4.14 -18.44
N LYS A 72 18.66 4.63 -19.38
CA LYS A 72 18.96 5.78 -20.27
C LYS A 72 18.14 6.98 -19.79
N GLY A 73 18.66 8.20 -20.00
CA GLY A 73 18.04 9.44 -19.55
C GLY A 73 18.66 10.00 -18.28
N ASN A 74 17.98 10.96 -17.63
CA ASN A 74 18.52 11.71 -16.50
C ASN A 74 17.95 11.26 -15.13
N ALA A 75 17.21 10.16 -15.07
CA ALA A 75 16.63 9.65 -13.84
C ALA A 75 17.72 9.34 -12.79
N ARG A 76 17.55 9.87 -11.58
CA ARG A 76 18.45 9.63 -10.46
C ARG A 76 17.97 8.44 -9.63
N ILE A 77 18.12 7.23 -10.18
CA ILE A 77 17.70 5.97 -9.55
C ILE A 77 18.80 4.91 -9.68
N LYS A 78 19.00 4.11 -8.66
CA LYS A 78 19.96 3.01 -8.74
C LYS A 78 19.40 1.84 -9.55
N SER A 79 20.19 1.30 -10.49
CA SER A 79 19.77 0.15 -11.31
C SER A 79 19.33 -1.03 -10.45
N LYS A 80 19.98 -1.27 -9.31
CA LYS A 80 19.64 -2.38 -8.41
C LYS A 80 18.25 -2.22 -7.76
N TYR A 81 17.86 -0.99 -7.40
CA TYR A 81 16.49 -0.71 -6.96
C TYR A 81 15.48 -1.07 -8.05
N LEU A 82 15.74 -0.61 -9.28
CA LEU A 82 14.83 -0.86 -10.40
C LEU A 82 14.73 -2.34 -10.75
N GLN A 83 15.86 -3.09 -10.71
CA GLN A 83 15.87 -4.55 -10.88
C GLN A 83 14.95 -5.25 -9.87
N ASN A 84 15.06 -4.89 -8.59
CA ASN A 84 14.24 -5.49 -7.54
C ASN A 84 12.77 -5.10 -7.70
N TYR A 85 12.49 -3.82 -7.98
CA TYR A 85 11.12 -3.31 -8.16
C TYR A 85 10.40 -3.99 -9.34
N LEU A 86 11.08 -4.16 -10.46
CA LEU A 86 10.55 -4.83 -11.65
C LEU A 86 10.53 -6.37 -11.50
N GLY A 87 11.24 -6.91 -10.51
CA GLY A 87 11.43 -8.35 -10.33
C GLY A 87 12.32 -8.97 -11.41
N ILE A 88 13.22 -8.17 -12.02
CA ILE A 88 14.15 -8.61 -13.05
C ILE A 88 15.49 -8.90 -12.41
N LYS A 89 15.94 -10.16 -12.54
CA LYS A 89 17.25 -10.59 -12.04
C LYS A 89 18.23 -10.70 -13.21
N VAL A 90 19.29 -9.91 -13.17
CA VAL A 90 20.42 -10.03 -14.10
C VAL A 90 21.08 -11.41 -13.90
N LYS A 91 21.55 -12.01 -14.99
CA LYS A 91 22.09 -13.38 -15.08
C LYS A 91 21.05 -14.49 -14.83
N SER A 92 19.76 -14.19 -14.91
CA SER A 92 18.69 -15.20 -14.90
C SER A 92 18.10 -15.40 -16.29
N LEU A 93 17.39 -16.50 -16.47
CA LEU A 93 16.66 -16.75 -17.72
C LEU A 93 15.68 -15.62 -18.03
N TYR A 94 15.59 -15.28 -19.30
CA TYR A 94 14.58 -14.34 -19.81
C TYR A 94 13.17 -14.80 -19.42
N ASN A 95 12.34 -13.83 -19.03
CA ASN A 95 10.97 -14.12 -18.61
C ASN A 95 10.04 -13.03 -19.12
N GLU A 96 9.24 -13.36 -20.14
CA GLU A 96 8.30 -12.43 -20.77
C GLU A 96 7.27 -11.85 -19.79
N SER A 97 6.77 -12.66 -18.85
CA SER A 97 5.82 -12.19 -17.83
C SER A 97 6.40 -11.16 -16.88
N ARG A 98 7.73 -11.01 -16.81
CA ARG A 98 8.44 -9.97 -16.05
C ARG A 98 8.73 -8.75 -16.91
N VAL A 99 9.03 -8.95 -18.19
CA VAL A 99 9.41 -7.88 -19.12
C VAL A 99 8.17 -7.13 -19.63
N LYS A 100 7.15 -7.83 -20.03
CA LYS A 100 5.93 -7.26 -20.61
C LYS A 100 5.26 -6.17 -19.74
N PRO A 101 5.14 -6.29 -18.42
CA PRO A 101 4.50 -5.26 -17.58
C PRO A 101 5.44 -4.11 -17.16
N ILE A 102 6.66 -4.01 -17.69
CA ILE A 102 7.66 -3.00 -17.25
C ILE A 102 7.10 -1.59 -17.37
N THR A 103 6.54 -1.21 -18.52
CA THR A 103 5.95 0.13 -18.72
C THR A 103 4.87 0.46 -17.68
N THR A 104 3.99 -0.48 -17.38
CA THR A 104 2.96 -0.27 -16.35
C THR A 104 3.60 -0.05 -14.99
N ARG A 105 4.64 -0.85 -14.64
CA ARG A 105 5.34 -0.73 -13.37
C ARG A 105 6.19 0.52 -13.24
N LEU A 106 6.78 1.00 -14.34
CA LEU A 106 7.53 2.25 -14.34
C LEU A 106 6.60 3.44 -14.02
N LYS A 107 5.37 3.42 -14.51
CA LYS A 107 4.34 4.44 -14.22
C LYS A 107 3.89 4.43 -12.75
N GLU A 108 4.07 3.32 -12.02
CA GLU A 108 3.81 3.23 -10.59
C GLU A 108 4.88 3.97 -9.76
N ILE A 109 6.07 4.23 -10.30
CA ILE A 109 7.17 4.89 -9.60
C ILE A 109 6.98 6.41 -9.69
N PRO A 110 6.70 7.11 -8.58
CA PRO A 110 6.28 8.52 -8.63
C PRO A 110 7.41 9.50 -8.99
N PHE A 111 8.68 9.12 -8.79
CA PHE A 111 9.86 9.98 -8.97
C PHE A 111 10.62 9.78 -10.27
N VAL A 112 10.06 8.99 -11.20
CA VAL A 112 10.58 8.85 -12.57
C VAL A 112 9.47 9.06 -13.60
N ASN A 113 9.85 9.42 -14.79
CA ASN A 113 8.99 9.52 -15.96
C ASN A 113 9.56 8.68 -17.10
N GLU A 114 8.75 7.79 -17.66
CA GLU A 114 9.11 7.00 -18.84
C GLU A 114 9.02 7.90 -20.08
N THR A 115 10.15 8.10 -20.78
CA THR A 115 10.23 8.96 -21.99
C THR A 115 10.06 8.16 -23.27
N LYS A 116 10.42 6.88 -23.25
CA LYS A 116 10.29 5.95 -24.37
C LYS A 116 9.97 4.56 -23.81
N THR A 117 9.19 3.78 -24.55
CA THR A 117 8.90 2.38 -24.21
C THR A 117 10.19 1.58 -24.07
N PRO A 118 10.30 0.72 -23.03
CA PRO A 118 11.47 -0.14 -22.83
C PRO A 118 11.73 -1.05 -24.03
N GLU A 119 13.00 -1.29 -24.31
CA GLU A 119 13.45 -2.13 -25.41
C GLU A 119 14.27 -3.29 -24.88
N VAL A 120 14.13 -4.44 -25.53
CA VAL A 120 14.98 -5.61 -25.29
C VAL A 120 15.79 -5.91 -26.54
N VAL A 121 17.10 -5.85 -26.42
CA VAL A 121 18.02 -6.19 -27.50
C VAL A 121 18.56 -7.60 -27.25
N PHE A 122 18.31 -8.49 -28.20
CA PHE A 122 18.73 -9.89 -28.16
C PHE A 122 19.97 -10.11 -29.03
N GLY A 123 20.97 -10.84 -28.54
CA GLY A 123 22.18 -11.24 -29.26
C GLY A 123 22.98 -12.24 -28.44
N ASP A 124 23.59 -13.25 -29.10
CA ASP A 124 24.49 -14.24 -28.52
C ASP A 124 23.95 -14.91 -27.22
N GLY A 125 22.66 -15.26 -27.21
CA GLY A 125 22.03 -15.87 -26.05
C GLY A 125 21.80 -14.89 -24.88
N LYS A 126 22.01 -13.60 -25.07
CA LYS A 126 21.86 -12.53 -24.08
C LYS A 126 20.73 -11.58 -24.45
N ALA A 127 20.00 -11.12 -23.45
CA ALA A 127 18.97 -10.10 -23.56
C ALA A 127 19.38 -8.89 -22.72
N ASN A 128 19.56 -7.75 -23.35
CA ASN A 128 19.85 -6.46 -22.72
C ASN A 128 18.60 -5.62 -22.69
N LEU A 129 18.15 -5.26 -21.50
CA LEU A 129 16.95 -4.46 -21.29
C LEU A 129 17.32 -2.97 -21.14
N TYR A 130 16.80 -2.14 -22.00
CA TYR A 130 16.96 -0.68 -21.96
C TYR A 130 15.67 -0.04 -21.49
N VAL A 131 15.76 0.80 -20.45
CA VAL A 131 14.65 1.62 -19.96
C VAL A 131 15.03 3.10 -20.05
N TYR A 132 14.10 3.91 -20.54
CA TYR A 132 14.31 5.33 -20.81
C TYR A 132 13.56 6.15 -19.79
N LEU A 133 14.29 6.71 -18.81
CA LEU A 133 13.72 7.32 -17.63
C LEU A 133 14.31 8.71 -17.38
N ASP A 134 13.44 9.67 -17.16
CA ASP A 134 13.81 10.98 -16.69
C ASP A 134 13.36 11.21 -15.23
N LYS A 135 14.04 12.13 -14.56
CA LYS A 135 13.71 12.52 -13.19
C LYS A 135 12.36 13.26 -13.17
N LYS A 136 11.47 12.82 -12.28
CA LYS A 136 10.23 13.51 -11.93
C LYS A 136 10.31 14.04 -10.50
N ARG A 137 9.87 15.29 -10.28
CA ARG A 137 9.76 15.84 -8.93
C ARG A 137 8.58 15.18 -8.22
N ALA A 138 8.84 14.49 -7.11
CA ALA A 138 7.84 13.79 -6.32
C ALA A 138 7.93 14.11 -4.83
N SER A 139 8.99 14.77 -4.40
CA SER A 139 9.09 15.31 -3.04
C SER A 139 8.24 16.57 -2.92
N GLN A 140 7.55 16.70 -1.79
CA GLN A 140 6.62 17.78 -1.51
C GLN A 140 7.01 18.42 -0.18
N PHE A 141 6.86 19.71 -0.13
CA PHE A 141 6.95 20.51 1.09
C PHE A 141 5.75 21.44 1.10
N ASP A 142 4.97 21.36 2.16
CA ASP A 142 3.78 22.18 2.34
C ASP A 142 3.72 22.67 3.79
N GLY A 143 3.34 23.92 4.01
CA GLY A 143 3.28 24.48 5.34
C GLY A 143 2.35 25.70 5.41
N ILE A 144 1.51 25.70 6.44
CA ILE A 144 0.60 26.80 6.76
C ILE A 144 0.83 27.17 8.22
N LEU A 145 1.04 28.45 8.48
CA LEU A 145 1.10 28.99 9.83
C LEU A 145 -0.02 30.01 10.00
N GLY A 146 -0.79 29.85 11.07
CA GLY A 146 -1.86 30.76 11.46
C GLY A 146 -1.60 31.34 12.85
N VAL A 147 -2.06 32.53 13.06
CA VAL A 147 -2.03 33.21 14.37
C VAL A 147 -3.46 33.61 14.71
N LEU A 148 -3.97 33.11 15.83
CA LEU A 148 -5.32 33.38 16.31
C LEU A 148 -5.25 34.05 17.69
N PRO A 149 -6.20 34.92 18.03
CA PRO A 149 -6.33 35.35 19.42
C PRO A 149 -6.59 34.15 20.33
N SER A 150 -5.94 34.09 21.48
CA SER A 150 -6.20 33.02 22.44
C SER A 150 -7.52 33.31 23.19
N SER A 151 -8.45 32.40 23.10
CA SER A 151 -9.71 32.47 23.89
C SER A 151 -9.48 32.18 25.38
N GLU A 152 -8.42 31.44 25.72
CA GLU A 152 -8.10 31.04 27.09
C GLU A 152 -7.27 32.09 27.84
N ASN A 153 -6.48 32.88 27.13
CA ASN A 153 -5.60 33.90 27.72
C ASN A 153 -5.71 35.19 26.93
N PRO A 154 -6.57 36.16 27.40
CA PRO A 154 -6.71 37.45 26.76
C PRO A 154 -5.33 38.16 26.61
N GLY A 155 -5.03 38.66 25.42
CA GLY A 155 -3.75 39.30 25.09
C GLY A 155 -2.65 38.37 24.64
N LYS A 156 -2.84 37.03 24.67
CA LYS A 156 -1.91 36.09 24.07
C LYS A 156 -2.42 35.61 22.71
N VAL A 157 -1.47 35.25 21.86
CA VAL A 157 -1.76 34.67 20.53
C VAL A 157 -1.57 33.15 20.56
N LEU A 158 -2.46 32.45 19.89
CA LEU A 158 -2.37 31.03 19.62
C LEU A 158 -1.72 30.84 18.26
N VAL A 159 -0.54 30.23 18.22
CA VAL A 159 0.07 29.80 16.97
C VAL A 159 -0.48 28.43 16.58
N THR A 160 -1.14 28.39 15.43
CA THR A 160 -1.65 27.17 14.77
C THR A 160 -0.83 26.89 13.53
N GLY A 161 -0.83 25.67 13.03
CA GLY A 161 -0.14 25.39 11.81
C GLY A 161 -0.19 23.93 11.39
N GLU A 162 0.15 23.72 10.15
CA GLU A 162 0.36 22.41 9.54
C GLU A 162 1.67 22.45 8.77
N LEU A 163 2.50 21.43 8.94
CA LEU A 163 3.74 21.22 8.20
C LEU A 163 3.72 19.80 7.64
N SER A 164 3.94 19.68 6.34
CA SER A 164 4.05 18.38 5.64
C SER A 164 5.32 18.36 4.81
N ILE A 165 6.17 17.40 5.08
CA ILE A 165 7.41 17.15 4.33
C ILE A 165 7.39 15.72 3.84
N LYS A 166 7.38 15.54 2.53
CA LYS A 166 7.42 14.22 1.92
C LYS A 166 8.58 14.13 0.95
N LEU A 167 9.59 13.36 1.32
CA LEU A 167 10.76 13.12 0.50
C LEU A 167 10.69 11.72 -0.08
N LEU A 168 10.76 11.61 -1.40
CA LEU A 168 10.73 10.36 -2.15
C LEU A 168 12.05 10.17 -2.89
N SER A 169 12.72 9.04 -2.61
CA SER A 169 13.97 8.65 -3.26
C SER A 169 15.07 9.71 -3.18
N ALA A 170 15.20 10.41 -2.04
CA ALA A 170 16.23 11.41 -1.79
C ALA A 170 17.64 10.79 -1.93
N PHE A 171 17.83 9.55 -1.48
CA PHE A 171 19.07 8.77 -1.61
C PHE A 171 19.10 7.85 -2.83
N LYS A 172 18.17 8.02 -3.80
CA LYS A 172 18.12 7.29 -5.09
C LYS A 172 17.79 5.78 -4.95
N ARG A 173 17.19 5.35 -3.85
CA ARG A 173 16.87 3.95 -3.54
C ARG A 173 15.38 3.68 -3.32
N GLY A 174 14.53 4.68 -3.64
CA GLY A 174 13.07 4.57 -3.50
C GLY A 174 12.56 4.70 -2.07
N GLU A 175 13.39 5.21 -1.17
CA GLU A 175 13.01 5.47 0.22
C GLU A 175 11.96 6.56 0.32
N LEU A 176 11.12 6.46 1.35
CA LEU A 176 10.12 7.44 1.76
C LEU A 176 10.51 8.00 3.13
N ILE A 177 10.52 9.32 3.24
CA ILE A 177 10.51 10.05 4.50
C ILE A 177 9.28 10.96 4.44
N ASP A 178 8.30 10.70 5.30
CA ASP A 178 7.06 11.48 5.37
C ASP A 178 6.91 11.99 6.81
N LEU A 179 6.90 13.29 6.98
CA LEU A 179 6.71 13.96 8.25
C LEU A 179 5.51 14.88 8.11
N SER A 180 4.52 14.72 8.97
CA SER A 180 3.40 15.62 9.08
C SER A 180 3.22 16.05 10.53
N TRP A 181 3.13 17.36 10.73
CA TRP A 181 2.81 17.94 12.01
C TRP A 181 1.63 18.89 11.86
N ARG A 182 0.67 18.78 12.78
CA ARG A 182 -0.52 19.62 12.80
C ARG A 182 -0.83 20.10 14.22
N LYS A 183 -1.11 21.37 14.32
CA LYS A 183 -1.58 22.01 15.55
C LYS A 183 -2.69 23.02 15.20
N MET A 184 -3.94 22.57 15.23
CA MET A 184 -5.09 23.39 14.83
C MET A 184 -5.80 24.04 16.02
N GLN A 185 -5.63 23.48 17.20
CA GLN A 185 -6.25 23.98 18.45
C GLN A 185 -5.17 24.24 19.51
N ALA A 186 -5.52 24.99 20.55
CA ALA A 186 -4.57 25.49 21.56
C ALA A 186 -3.83 24.37 22.17
N ARG A 187 -4.02 23.31 22.51
CA ARG A 187 -3.20 22.28 23.19
C ARG A 187 -3.23 20.91 22.49
N THR A 188 -3.93 20.84 21.35
CA THR A 188 -4.06 19.64 20.56
C THR A 188 -3.06 19.66 19.43
N GLN A 189 -2.25 18.62 19.31
CA GLN A 189 -1.27 18.46 18.24
C GLN A 189 -1.11 17.00 17.82
N ASN A 190 -0.81 16.83 16.55
CA ASN A 190 -0.50 15.53 15.95
C ASN A 190 0.84 15.65 15.21
N LEU A 191 1.76 14.73 15.49
CA LEU A 191 2.99 14.55 14.74
C LEU A 191 3.01 13.10 14.24
N ASN A 192 3.17 12.94 12.94
CA ASN A 192 3.34 11.62 12.32
C ASN A 192 4.64 11.61 11.50
N ILE A 193 5.47 10.61 11.72
CA ILE A 193 6.71 10.37 10.99
C ILE A 193 6.64 8.96 10.42
N HIS A 194 6.71 8.83 9.11
CA HIS A 194 6.76 7.55 8.42
C HIS A 194 8.05 7.44 7.60
N LEU A 195 8.81 6.42 7.88
CA LEU A 195 10.07 6.10 7.22
C LEU A 195 9.95 4.72 6.56
N ALA A 196 10.17 4.65 5.25
CA ALA A 196 10.21 3.37 4.55
C ALA A 196 11.48 3.29 3.71
N TYR A 197 12.20 2.18 3.83
CA TYR A 197 13.39 1.89 3.06
C TYR A 197 13.23 0.55 2.36
N PRO A 198 12.84 0.54 1.07
CA PRO A 198 12.65 -0.68 0.31
C PRO A 198 14.00 -1.30 -0.06
N PHE A 199 14.01 -2.60 -0.29
CA PHE A 199 15.15 -3.34 -0.84
C PHE A 199 16.46 -3.16 -0.06
N LEU A 200 16.40 -3.34 1.26
CA LEU A 200 17.55 -3.28 2.16
C LEU A 200 18.65 -4.25 1.67
N PHE A 201 19.90 -3.78 1.65
CA PHE A 201 21.06 -4.53 1.13
C PHE A 201 20.85 -5.11 -0.29
N ASN A 202 20.02 -4.48 -1.11
CA ASN A 202 19.63 -4.93 -2.44
C ASN A 202 18.89 -6.29 -2.47
N THR A 203 18.27 -6.67 -1.36
CA THR A 203 17.40 -7.85 -1.25
C THR A 203 15.93 -7.46 -1.49
N SER A 204 15.02 -8.42 -1.40
CA SER A 204 13.58 -8.16 -1.40
C SER A 204 13.05 -7.66 -0.04
N PHE A 205 13.89 -7.58 0.98
CA PHE A 205 13.51 -7.07 2.28
C PHE A 205 13.59 -5.55 2.33
N GLY A 206 12.64 -4.93 3.03
CA GLY A 206 12.60 -3.50 3.33
C GLY A 206 12.32 -3.27 4.81
N LEU A 207 12.60 -2.06 5.27
CA LEU A 207 12.23 -1.57 6.59
C LEU A 207 11.11 -0.55 6.47
N ASP A 208 10.20 -0.57 7.42
CA ASP A 208 9.07 0.33 7.54
C ASP A 208 8.92 0.74 9.00
N GLY A 209 8.91 2.03 9.27
CA GLY A 209 8.78 2.55 10.61
C GLY A 209 7.81 3.73 10.63
N THR A 210 6.90 3.74 11.59
CA THR A 210 5.98 4.86 11.82
C THR A 210 6.07 5.26 13.28
N PHE A 211 6.13 6.55 13.53
CA PHE A 211 5.99 7.13 14.87
C PHE A 211 4.88 8.16 14.82
N GLU A 212 3.92 8.04 15.73
CA GLU A 212 2.83 8.99 15.89
C GLU A 212 2.79 9.49 17.33
N LEU A 213 2.70 10.82 17.48
CA LEU A 213 2.43 11.49 18.73
C LEU A 213 1.12 12.26 18.56
N TYR A 214 0.12 11.92 19.36
CA TYR A 214 -1.16 12.62 19.40
C TYR A 214 -1.43 13.12 20.81
N LYS A 215 -1.47 14.44 20.97
CA LYS A 215 -1.86 15.09 22.21
C LYS A 215 -3.22 15.74 22.04
N ARG A 216 -4.18 15.33 22.87
CA ARG A 216 -5.53 15.90 22.90
C ARG A 216 -5.68 16.82 24.11
N ASP A 217 -5.53 18.10 23.89
CA ASP A 217 -5.63 19.13 24.90
C ASP A 217 -4.86 18.80 26.18
N THR A 218 -5.54 18.84 27.33
CA THR A 218 -5.02 18.41 28.65
C THR A 218 -5.48 17.00 29.01
N LEU A 219 -6.21 16.29 28.13
CA LEU A 219 -6.83 15.01 28.43
C LEU A 219 -5.82 13.88 28.42
N TYR A 220 -5.18 13.65 27.27
CA TYR A 220 -4.21 12.55 27.12
C TYR A 220 -3.18 12.79 26.04
N LEU A 221 -2.10 12.03 26.14
CA LEU A 221 -1.01 11.94 25.16
C LEU A 221 -0.87 10.48 24.71
N ASN A 222 -1.07 10.22 23.43
CA ASN A 222 -0.81 8.94 22.80
C ASN A 222 0.53 8.99 22.07
N LEU A 223 1.36 8.00 22.32
CA LEU A 223 2.59 7.71 21.58
C LEU A 223 2.44 6.35 20.93
N ASN A 224 2.60 6.29 19.64
CA ASN A 224 2.52 5.05 18.88
C ASN A 224 3.78 4.88 18.03
N GLY A 225 4.47 3.76 18.18
CA GLY A 225 5.64 3.39 17.40
C GLY A 225 5.43 2.04 16.73
N VAL A 226 5.45 2.01 15.40
CA VAL A 226 5.38 0.78 14.61
C VAL A 226 6.71 0.57 13.89
N ILE A 227 7.30 -0.61 14.05
CA ILE A 227 8.48 -1.02 13.28
C ILE A 227 8.20 -2.35 12.60
N GLY A 228 8.50 -2.44 11.32
CA GLY A 228 8.21 -3.63 10.53
C GLY A 228 9.27 -3.94 9.48
N VAL A 229 9.32 -5.20 9.12
CA VAL A 229 10.09 -5.71 7.99
C VAL A 229 9.10 -6.06 6.88
N GLN A 230 9.36 -5.52 5.70
CA GLN A 230 8.58 -5.80 4.49
C GLN A 230 9.33 -6.79 3.61
N TYR A 231 8.62 -7.72 3.01
CA TYR A 231 9.12 -8.55 1.91
C TYR A 231 8.42 -8.15 0.62
N HIS A 232 9.16 -7.46 -0.25
CA HIS A 232 8.66 -6.98 -1.53
C HIS A 232 8.56 -8.13 -2.53
N LEU A 233 7.39 -8.29 -3.13
CA LEU A 233 7.13 -9.28 -4.16
C LEU A 233 7.52 -8.72 -5.53
N ILE A 234 6.65 -7.95 -6.15
CA ILE A 234 6.90 -7.28 -7.43
C ILE A 234 6.14 -5.95 -7.45
N GLY A 235 6.81 -4.88 -7.88
CA GLY A 235 6.23 -3.54 -7.86
C GLY A 235 6.03 -3.08 -6.42
N ASN A 236 4.82 -2.63 -6.11
CA ASN A 236 4.46 -2.13 -4.78
C ASN A 236 3.84 -3.19 -3.86
N ASP A 237 3.75 -4.44 -4.33
CA ASP A 237 3.20 -5.53 -3.53
C ASP A 237 4.20 -5.97 -2.47
N HIS A 238 3.74 -6.10 -1.25
CA HIS A 238 4.58 -6.59 -0.16
C HIS A 238 3.78 -7.25 0.96
N ILE A 239 4.47 -8.08 1.69
CA ILE A 239 4.06 -8.65 2.95
C ILE A 239 4.84 -7.91 4.04
N LYS A 240 4.21 -7.59 5.17
CA LYS A 240 4.83 -6.90 6.32
C LYS A 240 4.63 -7.73 7.58
N VAL A 241 5.68 -7.88 8.36
CA VAL A 241 5.61 -8.33 9.76
C VAL A 241 6.06 -7.15 10.62
N PHE A 242 5.33 -6.85 11.69
CA PHE A 242 5.62 -5.64 12.46
C PHE A 242 5.34 -5.84 13.96
N ALA A 243 5.97 -4.99 14.75
CA ALA A 243 5.64 -4.72 16.14
C ALA A 243 5.06 -3.31 16.25
N ASP A 244 3.98 -3.18 17.00
CA ASP A 244 3.25 -1.94 17.27
C ASP A 244 3.24 -1.73 18.80
N ILE A 245 3.86 -0.64 19.23
CA ILE A 245 4.03 -0.30 20.65
C ILE A 245 3.30 1.02 20.88
N ARG A 246 2.27 0.98 21.71
CA ARG A 246 1.45 2.16 22.05
C ARG A 246 1.57 2.48 23.52
N SER A 247 1.59 3.76 23.85
CA SER A 247 1.51 4.26 25.21
C SER A 247 0.48 5.38 25.26
N THR A 248 -0.50 5.26 26.13
CA THR A 248 -1.45 6.32 26.47
C THR A 248 -1.09 6.86 27.83
N ASN A 249 -0.93 8.18 27.95
CA ASN A 249 -0.67 8.87 29.21
C ASN A 249 -1.77 9.90 29.44
N VAL A 250 -2.50 9.80 30.54
CA VAL A 250 -3.52 10.77 30.93
C VAL A 250 -2.82 11.99 31.56
N LEU A 251 -3.12 13.20 31.07
CA LEU A 251 -2.41 14.40 31.46
C LEU A 251 -3.09 15.15 32.61
N ALA A 252 -4.41 15.04 32.72
CA ALA A 252 -5.20 15.72 33.74
C ALA A 252 -5.81 14.75 34.76
N THR A 253 -5.10 14.48 35.81
CA THR A 253 -5.63 13.74 36.98
C THR A 253 -6.62 14.54 37.82
N SER A 254 -6.60 15.87 37.71
CA SER A 254 -7.41 16.78 38.55
C SER A 254 -8.85 17.01 38.08
N THR A 255 -9.22 16.65 36.85
CA THR A 255 -10.58 16.77 36.34
C THR A 255 -11.46 15.54 36.61
N LEU A 256 -10.94 14.57 37.32
CA LEU A 256 -11.70 13.44 37.85
C LEU A 256 -12.54 13.94 39.04
N SER A 257 -13.52 14.83 38.75
CA SER A 257 -14.46 15.29 39.77
C SER A 257 -15.15 14.11 40.44
N SER A 258 -15.30 14.22 41.74
CA SER A 258 -15.77 13.24 42.71
C SER A 258 -17.19 12.67 42.46
N THR A 259 -17.80 12.90 41.33
CA THR A 259 -19.21 12.56 41.06
C THR A 259 -19.46 11.61 39.90
N SER A 260 -18.48 11.16 39.14
CA SER A 260 -18.75 10.32 37.98
C SER A 260 -18.18 8.90 38.13
N THR A 261 -19.09 7.96 38.12
CA THR A 261 -19.05 6.53 37.74
C THR A 261 -17.71 5.79 37.77
N LEU A 262 -17.79 4.56 38.22
CA LEU A 262 -16.78 3.56 38.53
C LEU A 262 -15.75 3.22 37.42
N ASN A 263 -15.82 3.77 36.22
CA ASN A 263 -14.86 3.52 35.13
C ASN A 263 -14.34 4.83 34.53
N PRO A 264 -13.03 5.11 34.57
CA PRO A 264 -12.45 6.28 33.90
C PRO A 264 -12.53 6.14 32.38
N ASP A 265 -12.89 7.23 31.67
CA ASP A 265 -12.96 7.26 30.21
C ASP A 265 -11.59 7.01 29.53
N ASN A 266 -10.51 7.33 30.23
CA ASN A 266 -9.13 7.12 29.79
C ASN A 266 -8.25 6.70 30.98
N VAL A 267 -7.29 5.84 30.72
CA VAL A 267 -6.30 5.37 31.70
C VAL A 267 -4.92 5.31 31.06
N ASP A 268 -3.90 5.42 31.90
CA ASP A 268 -2.54 5.14 31.47
C ASP A 268 -2.42 3.68 31.06
N SER A 269 -1.91 3.45 29.86
CA SER A 269 -1.78 2.09 29.34
C SER A 269 -0.57 1.94 28.41
N LYS A 270 -0.05 0.71 28.37
CA LYS A 270 0.94 0.27 27.37
C LYS A 270 0.40 -0.94 26.63
N THR A 271 0.43 -0.88 25.30
CA THR A 271 -0.01 -1.97 24.43
C THR A 271 1.14 -2.38 23.53
N GLN A 272 1.37 -3.67 23.42
CA GLN A 272 2.38 -4.26 22.54
C GLN A 272 1.70 -5.30 21.66
N LEU A 273 1.60 -5.01 20.37
CA LEU A 273 0.99 -5.90 19.39
C LEU A 273 2.05 -6.35 18.37
N TYR A 274 1.89 -7.57 17.92
CA TYR A 274 2.66 -8.14 16.82
C TYR A 274 1.70 -8.47 15.69
N GLY A 275 2.05 -8.11 14.48
CA GLY A 275 1.10 -8.19 13.39
C GLY A 275 1.71 -8.58 12.06
N PHE A 276 0.79 -8.89 11.16
CA PHE A 276 1.04 -9.22 9.78
C PHE A 276 0.21 -8.30 8.88
N GLY A 277 0.82 -7.77 7.83
CA GLY A 277 0.19 -6.92 6.83
C GLY A 277 0.43 -7.44 5.41
N TYR A 278 -0.53 -7.22 4.55
CA TYR A 278 -0.43 -7.52 3.13
C TYR A 278 -0.90 -6.32 2.31
N LYS A 279 -0.09 -5.93 1.33
CA LYS A 279 -0.45 -4.91 0.35
C LYS A 279 -0.36 -5.47 -1.05
N MET A 280 -1.40 -5.24 -1.84
CA MET A 280 -1.43 -5.56 -3.25
C MET A 280 -1.99 -4.39 -4.05
N GLN A 281 -1.23 -3.92 -5.05
CA GLN A 281 -1.59 -2.77 -5.86
C GLN A 281 -1.43 -3.11 -7.33
N ARG A 282 -2.51 -2.99 -8.07
CA ARG A 282 -2.62 -3.27 -9.51
C ARG A 282 -3.35 -2.13 -10.19
N LEU A 283 -2.69 -0.99 -10.32
CA LEU A 283 -3.25 0.24 -10.86
C LEU A 283 -2.61 0.57 -12.21
N ASP A 284 -3.38 1.17 -13.11
CA ASP A 284 -2.86 1.72 -14.37
C ASP A 284 -2.03 3.00 -14.16
N TYR A 285 -2.38 3.80 -13.15
CA TYR A 285 -1.64 4.98 -12.72
C TYR A 285 -1.81 5.19 -11.22
N ARG A 286 -0.73 5.56 -10.51
CA ARG A 286 -0.73 5.56 -9.04
C ARG A 286 -1.48 6.74 -8.42
N LEU A 287 -1.38 7.94 -8.99
CA LEU A 287 -1.96 9.15 -8.38
C LEU A 287 -3.46 9.22 -8.60
N ASN A 288 -3.90 9.11 -9.86
CA ASN A 288 -5.32 9.13 -10.23
C ASN A 288 -5.66 7.89 -11.07
N PRO A 289 -5.85 6.73 -10.44
CA PRO A 289 -6.13 5.50 -11.16
C PRO A 289 -7.47 5.57 -11.86
N ARG A 290 -7.50 5.05 -13.09
CA ARG A 290 -8.75 4.81 -13.82
C ARG A 290 -9.16 3.35 -13.78
N LYS A 291 -8.19 2.45 -13.67
CA LYS A 291 -8.42 1.01 -13.69
C LYS A 291 -7.55 0.30 -12.69
N GLY A 292 -8.13 -0.75 -12.10
CA GLY A 292 -7.37 -1.66 -11.25
C GLY A 292 -7.88 -1.68 -9.83
N PHE A 293 -7.05 -2.16 -8.92
CA PHE A 293 -7.41 -2.22 -7.51
C PHE A 293 -6.20 -2.00 -6.61
N ASP A 294 -6.48 -1.56 -5.40
CA ASP A 294 -5.54 -1.39 -4.28
C ASP A 294 -6.14 -2.06 -3.05
N LEU A 295 -5.38 -2.95 -2.42
CA LEU A 295 -5.78 -3.68 -1.22
C LEU A 295 -4.69 -3.56 -0.18
N TYR A 296 -5.06 -3.19 1.03
CA TYR A 296 -4.25 -3.26 2.23
C TYR A 296 -5.03 -3.96 3.33
N ALA A 297 -4.48 -5.00 3.88
CA ALA A 297 -5.03 -5.73 5.01
C ALA A 297 -3.96 -5.92 6.08
N GLU A 298 -4.32 -5.72 7.34
CA GLU A 298 -3.43 -5.83 8.47
C GLU A 298 -4.19 -6.45 9.65
N ALA A 299 -3.53 -7.34 10.37
CA ALA A 299 -4.03 -7.90 11.61
C ALA A 299 -2.90 -7.99 12.63
N SER A 300 -3.19 -7.67 13.87
CA SER A 300 -2.24 -7.72 14.98
C SER A 300 -2.89 -8.19 16.28
N ALA A 301 -2.08 -8.78 17.11
CA ALA A 301 -2.49 -9.31 18.40
C ALA A 301 -1.37 -9.14 19.43
N GLY A 302 -1.74 -8.98 20.70
CA GLY A 302 -0.76 -8.88 21.76
C GLY A 302 -1.35 -8.48 23.09
N ASN A 303 -0.52 -7.94 23.95
CA ASN A 303 -0.86 -7.67 25.34
C ASN A 303 -1.01 -6.16 25.58
N LYS A 304 -1.99 -5.82 26.36
CA LYS A 304 -2.23 -4.50 26.91
C LYS A 304 -2.11 -4.56 28.41
N LYS A 305 -1.41 -3.57 28.97
CA LYS A 305 -1.26 -3.38 30.42
C LYS A 305 -1.75 -2.00 30.81
N ILE A 306 -2.71 -1.94 31.72
CA ILE A 306 -3.12 -0.70 32.39
C ILE A 306 -2.07 -0.37 33.45
N LEU A 307 -1.72 0.90 33.57
CA LEU A 307 -0.78 1.41 34.55
C LEU A 307 -1.56 2.28 35.54
N PRO A 308 -1.96 1.73 36.72
CA PRO A 308 -2.66 2.53 37.70
C PRO A 308 -1.81 3.71 38.19
N ASP A 309 -2.37 4.90 38.19
CA ASP A 309 -1.74 6.10 38.74
C ASP A 309 -1.89 6.10 40.25
N ALA A 310 -0.79 6.29 40.98
CA ALA A 310 -0.76 6.33 42.44
C ALA A 310 -1.58 7.52 43.02
N ALA A 311 -1.81 8.56 42.26
CA ALA A 311 -2.65 9.71 42.63
C ALA A 311 -4.17 9.45 42.49
N VAL A 312 -4.55 8.36 41.84
CA VAL A 312 -5.95 7.97 41.61
C VAL A 312 -6.36 6.86 42.58
N GLU A 313 -7.51 7.05 43.18
CA GLU A 313 -8.05 6.08 44.13
C GLU A 313 -8.16 4.67 43.51
N ILE A 314 -7.62 3.65 44.17
CA ILE A 314 -7.55 2.26 43.67
C ILE A 314 -8.94 1.73 43.32
N ALA A 315 -9.98 2.18 44.03
CA ALA A 315 -11.36 1.80 43.78
C ALA A 315 -11.83 2.12 42.31
N ARG A 316 -11.23 3.09 41.64
CA ARG A 316 -11.56 3.44 40.23
C ARG A 316 -11.06 2.43 39.21
N TYR A 317 -10.09 1.61 39.60
CA TYR A 317 -9.61 0.53 38.74
C TYR A 317 -10.32 -0.81 39.08
N ALA A 318 -11.25 -0.80 40.07
CA ALA A 318 -12.03 -1.98 40.43
C ALA A 318 -12.90 -2.40 39.20
N GLY A 319 -12.78 -3.67 38.82
CA GLY A 319 -13.46 -4.20 37.64
C GLY A 319 -12.68 -4.10 36.31
N LEU A 320 -11.57 -3.35 36.28
CA LEU A 320 -10.70 -3.33 35.12
C LEU A 320 -9.68 -4.49 35.16
N LYS A 321 -9.53 -5.19 34.06
CA LYS A 321 -8.43 -6.16 33.89
C LYS A 321 -7.13 -5.44 33.61
N ILE A 322 -6.20 -5.42 34.56
CA ILE A 322 -4.90 -4.75 34.45
C ILE A 322 -4.09 -5.27 33.25
N ASN A 323 -4.12 -6.57 32.99
CA ASN A 323 -3.52 -7.20 31.85
C ASN A 323 -4.62 -7.81 30.97
N SER A 324 -4.68 -7.45 29.72
CA SER A 324 -5.68 -7.91 28.77
C SER A 324 -5.03 -8.25 27.44
N PHE A 325 -5.67 -9.14 26.69
CA PHE A 325 -5.28 -9.45 25.33
C PHE A 325 -6.01 -8.49 24.39
N GLN A 326 -5.30 -7.97 23.38
CA GLN A 326 -5.86 -7.07 22.38
C GLN A 326 -5.67 -7.62 20.98
N LEU A 327 -6.74 -7.56 20.20
CA LEU A 327 -6.76 -7.82 18.76
C LEU A 327 -7.04 -6.53 18.02
N SER A 328 -6.39 -6.33 16.88
CA SER A 328 -6.67 -5.22 15.96
C SER A 328 -6.58 -5.72 14.52
N ALA A 329 -7.50 -5.28 13.67
CA ALA A 329 -7.48 -5.54 12.24
C ALA A 329 -7.90 -4.30 11.45
N ILE A 330 -7.27 -4.08 10.30
CA ILE A 330 -7.55 -2.98 9.39
C ILE A 330 -7.64 -3.54 7.97
N LEU A 331 -8.67 -3.13 7.24
CA LEU A 331 -8.88 -3.45 5.83
C LEU A 331 -9.12 -2.15 5.05
N LYS A 332 -8.37 -1.95 3.98
CA LYS A 332 -8.60 -0.86 3.02
C LYS A 332 -8.58 -1.45 1.61
N ALA A 333 -9.68 -1.33 0.90
CA ALA A 333 -9.80 -1.83 -0.45
C ALA A 333 -10.35 -0.72 -1.36
N SER A 334 -9.83 -0.62 -2.59
CA SER A 334 -10.34 0.29 -3.61
C SER A 334 -10.30 -0.39 -4.96
N TYR A 335 -11.38 -0.31 -5.71
CA TYR A 335 -11.50 -0.83 -7.06
C TYR A 335 -11.89 0.29 -8.02
N PHE A 336 -11.21 0.37 -9.16
CA PHE A 336 -11.38 1.42 -10.16
C PHE A 336 -11.90 0.82 -11.45
N ILE A 337 -13.06 1.30 -11.89
CA ILE A 337 -13.75 0.86 -13.10
C ILE A 337 -13.64 1.97 -14.14
N PRO A 338 -12.91 1.76 -15.25
CA PRO A 338 -12.79 2.77 -16.28
C PRO A 338 -14.12 2.98 -17.01
N ILE A 339 -14.48 4.25 -17.18
CA ILE A 339 -15.61 4.69 -18.02
C ILE A 339 -15.05 5.50 -19.19
N PRO A 340 -15.71 5.53 -20.36
CA PRO A 340 -15.34 6.40 -21.47
C PRO A 340 -15.19 7.86 -21.06
N ASN A 341 -14.52 8.68 -21.90
CA ASN A 341 -14.38 10.11 -21.71
C ASN A 341 -13.64 10.56 -20.44
N ARG A 342 -12.49 9.93 -20.12
CA ARG A 342 -11.62 10.28 -18.98
C ARG A 342 -12.29 10.09 -17.61
N SER A 343 -13.33 9.29 -17.52
CA SER A 343 -14.05 9.06 -16.27
C SER A 343 -13.70 7.71 -15.65
N THR A 344 -13.94 7.59 -14.35
CA THR A 344 -13.83 6.32 -13.60
C THR A 344 -14.79 6.29 -12.43
N ILE A 345 -15.30 5.12 -12.10
CA ILE A 345 -15.96 4.88 -10.81
C ILE A 345 -14.94 4.23 -9.89
N LYS A 346 -14.75 4.82 -8.71
CA LYS A 346 -14.02 4.21 -7.61
C LYS A 346 -15.03 3.66 -6.61
N ILE A 347 -14.89 2.40 -6.27
CA ILE A 347 -15.61 1.76 -5.16
C ILE A 347 -14.55 1.46 -4.11
N SER A 348 -14.76 1.89 -2.88
CA SER A 348 -13.84 1.60 -1.78
C SER A 348 -14.55 1.15 -0.52
N ALA A 349 -13.86 0.34 0.25
CA ALA A 349 -14.28 -0.13 1.56
C ALA A 349 -13.12 0.05 2.53
N ASN A 350 -13.42 0.66 3.68
CA ASN A 350 -12.49 0.79 4.80
C ASN A 350 -13.13 0.10 6.01
N GLY A 351 -12.41 -0.84 6.62
CA GLY A 351 -12.85 -1.57 7.79
C GLY A 351 -11.82 -1.48 8.90
N GLY A 352 -12.28 -1.42 10.13
CA GLY A 352 -11.47 -1.47 11.33
C GLY A 352 -12.15 -2.32 12.40
N TYR A 353 -11.39 -3.13 13.08
CA TYR A 353 -11.84 -3.96 14.20
C TYR A 353 -10.81 -3.92 15.31
N MET A 354 -11.27 -3.68 16.53
CA MET A 354 -10.44 -3.73 17.73
C MET A 354 -11.23 -4.44 18.84
N ARG A 355 -10.57 -5.34 19.54
CA ARG A 355 -11.15 -6.06 20.69
C ARG A 355 -10.13 -6.19 21.80
N SER A 356 -10.56 -5.85 23.00
CA SER A 356 -9.83 -6.09 24.25
C SER A 356 -10.86 -6.16 25.39
N ASP A 357 -10.48 -6.66 26.56
CA ASP A 357 -11.37 -6.68 27.73
C ASP A 357 -11.77 -5.26 28.18
N ASN A 358 -10.83 -4.31 28.10
CA ASN A 358 -11.08 -2.90 28.40
C ASN A 358 -10.59 -2.08 27.21
N LEU A 359 -11.51 -1.32 26.58
CA LEU A 359 -11.19 -0.39 25.51
C LEU A 359 -11.60 1.03 25.94
N PHE A 360 -10.70 1.97 25.76
CA PHE A 360 -10.89 3.37 26.15
C PHE A 360 -11.04 4.25 24.89
N GLU A 361 -11.68 5.41 25.05
CA GLU A 361 -11.90 6.36 23.95
C GLU A 361 -10.58 6.74 23.26
N SER A 362 -9.51 6.92 24.04
CA SER A 362 -8.18 7.27 23.53
C SER A 362 -7.56 6.24 22.56
N GLU A 363 -8.05 5.01 22.59
CA GLU A 363 -7.55 3.89 21.78
C GLU A 363 -8.43 3.59 20.56
N ALA A 364 -9.70 4.02 20.58
CA ALA A 364 -10.67 3.75 19.55
C ALA A 364 -10.29 4.38 18.19
N PHE A 365 -10.78 3.79 17.10
CA PHE A 365 -10.69 4.41 15.79
C PHE A 365 -11.44 5.72 15.78
N ARG A 366 -10.82 6.78 15.28
CA ARG A 366 -11.41 8.10 15.12
C ARG A 366 -11.82 8.27 13.68
N ILE A 367 -13.10 8.51 13.44
CA ILE A 367 -13.70 8.70 12.12
C ILE A 367 -14.50 10.00 12.08
N GLY A 368 -14.74 10.48 10.88
CA GLY A 368 -15.30 11.81 10.57
C GLY A 368 -14.27 12.63 9.80
N GLY A 369 -14.75 13.59 9.02
CA GLY A 369 -13.93 14.47 8.21
C GLY A 369 -13.63 13.97 6.80
N LEU A 370 -12.85 14.75 6.06
CA LEU A 370 -12.63 14.56 4.62
C LEU A 370 -11.96 13.25 4.24
N LYS A 371 -11.18 12.66 5.14
CA LYS A 371 -10.37 11.46 4.86
C LYS A 371 -11.06 10.15 5.19
N THR A 372 -12.08 10.17 6.03
CA THR A 372 -12.73 8.96 6.54
C THR A 372 -14.21 8.91 6.18
N LEU A 373 -15.06 9.63 6.88
CA LEU A 373 -16.50 9.71 6.66
C LEU A 373 -16.87 11.19 6.48
N ARG A 374 -17.17 11.59 5.26
CA ARG A 374 -17.47 12.98 4.91
C ARG A 374 -18.87 13.37 5.36
N GLY A 375 -19.06 14.64 5.72
CA GLY A 375 -20.31 15.16 6.30
C GLY A 375 -20.37 15.15 7.82
N PHE A 376 -19.33 14.60 8.47
CA PHE A 376 -19.16 14.68 9.92
C PHE A 376 -17.92 15.52 10.26
N ASP A 377 -17.88 16.07 11.47
CA ASP A 377 -16.72 16.80 11.96
C ASP A 377 -15.48 15.90 12.03
N GLU A 378 -14.30 16.50 11.86
CA GLU A 378 -13.03 15.78 11.87
C GLU A 378 -12.84 15.03 13.20
N GLU A 379 -12.60 13.71 13.12
CA GLU A 379 -12.33 12.82 14.26
C GLU A 379 -13.42 12.84 15.36
N SER A 380 -14.68 13.11 15.01
CA SER A 380 -15.79 13.29 15.96
C SER A 380 -16.43 11.98 16.45
N ILE A 381 -16.23 10.88 15.73
CA ILE A 381 -16.84 9.59 16.05
C ILE A 381 -15.77 8.60 16.46
N TYR A 382 -15.99 7.93 17.59
CA TYR A 382 -15.12 6.89 18.12
C TYR A 382 -15.75 5.52 17.92
N ALA A 383 -15.00 4.56 17.37
CA ALA A 383 -15.51 3.23 17.08
C ALA A 383 -14.44 2.16 17.34
N THR A 384 -14.85 1.01 17.85
CA THR A 384 -14.02 -0.21 17.96
C THR A 384 -14.28 -1.19 16.84
N LEU A 385 -15.40 -1.02 16.14
CA LEU A 385 -15.76 -1.70 14.90
C LEU A 385 -16.29 -0.69 13.93
N LEU A 386 -15.72 -0.63 12.75
CA LEU A 386 -16.20 0.27 11.69
C LEU A 386 -16.18 -0.42 10.33
N GLY A 387 -17.10 0.02 9.48
CA GLY A 387 -17.14 -0.33 8.06
C GLY A 387 -17.68 0.87 7.28
N ILE A 388 -16.86 1.42 6.39
CA ILE A 388 -17.21 2.58 5.56
C ILE A 388 -17.08 2.15 4.11
N GLY A 389 -18.21 2.21 3.38
CA GLY A 389 -18.28 2.03 1.95
C GLY A 389 -18.34 3.36 1.24
N THR A 390 -17.57 3.55 0.17
CA THR A 390 -17.57 4.79 -0.61
C THR A 390 -17.69 4.48 -2.10
N ILE A 391 -18.54 5.20 -2.79
CA ILE A 391 -18.63 5.21 -4.24
C ILE A 391 -18.28 6.62 -4.72
N GLU A 392 -17.29 6.76 -5.61
CA GLU A 392 -16.91 8.04 -6.20
C GLU A 392 -16.97 7.96 -7.73
N TYR A 393 -17.69 8.87 -8.35
CA TYR A 393 -17.54 9.17 -9.77
C TYR A 393 -16.45 10.23 -9.92
N ARG A 394 -15.43 9.95 -10.72
CA ARG A 394 -14.29 10.83 -10.98
C ARG A 394 -14.22 11.18 -12.45
N PHE A 395 -14.07 12.46 -12.75
CA PHE A 395 -13.77 12.98 -14.10
C PHE A 395 -12.39 13.61 -14.09
N LEU A 396 -11.45 13.01 -14.82
CA LEU A 396 -10.05 13.44 -14.86
C LEU A 396 -9.91 14.63 -15.81
N LEU A 397 -9.51 15.77 -15.26
CA LEU A 397 -9.14 16.97 -16.03
C LEU A 397 -7.77 16.77 -16.70
N ASP A 398 -6.82 16.28 -15.91
CA ASP A 398 -5.47 15.91 -16.35
C ASP A 398 -4.97 14.68 -15.52
N PRO A 399 -3.76 14.15 -15.77
CA PRO A 399 -3.25 13.01 -14.99
C PRO A 399 -3.14 13.25 -13.48
N ASN A 400 -3.13 14.50 -13.01
CA ASN A 400 -2.93 14.84 -11.60
C ASN A 400 -4.16 15.48 -10.96
N SER A 401 -5.19 15.86 -11.73
CA SER A 401 -6.36 16.59 -11.25
C SER A 401 -7.66 15.94 -11.71
N TYR A 402 -8.66 15.91 -10.83
CA TYR A 402 -9.99 15.39 -11.17
C TYR A 402 -11.08 16.13 -10.38
N LEU A 403 -12.26 16.17 -10.96
CA LEU A 403 -13.50 16.49 -10.27
C LEU A 403 -14.15 15.20 -9.82
N PHE A 404 -14.84 15.23 -8.70
CA PHE A 404 -15.52 14.03 -8.20
C PHE A 404 -16.83 14.34 -7.50
N ALA A 405 -17.77 13.41 -7.59
CA ALA A 405 -18.94 13.29 -6.76
C ALA A 405 -18.86 11.97 -5.99
N PHE A 406 -19.36 11.94 -4.78
CA PHE A 406 -19.21 10.78 -3.90
C PHE A 406 -20.47 10.51 -3.08
N PHE A 407 -20.51 9.28 -2.59
CA PHE A 407 -21.46 8.80 -1.59
C PHE A 407 -20.71 7.89 -0.63
N ASP A 408 -20.80 8.21 0.67
CA ASP A 408 -20.20 7.42 1.75
C ASP A 408 -21.29 6.71 2.54
#